data_0c369612b3632e0ee8f818709a2ebf84
#
_entry.id   0c369612b3632e0ee8f818709a2ebf84
#
_cell.length_a   1.000
_cell.length_b   1.000
_cell.length_c   1.000
_cell.angle_alpha   90.00
_cell.angle_beta   90.00
_cell.angle_gamma   90.00
#
_symmetry.space_group_name_H-M   'P 1'
#
loop_
_entity.id
_entity.type
_entity.pdbx_description
1 polymer ?
#
loop_
_entity_poly.entity_id
_entity_poly.type
_entity_poly.pdbx_seq_one_letter_code
_entity_poly.pdbx_strand_id
1 'polypeptide(L)'
;MSKKYVFLLIANLLLAGSLQAGYPVFSNSNFTRVDGLKLHYRIWEPGVETAEGHVLMVHGFSGSTFSWQQAASSLASVGYFAVAVDGPPFGYSDRAPRQNQSVTARAQLLHNFLQQEFPGTAWHLAGHSMGGGIVQAMVLMYPESYKSVNLVAPSLFSRIQKGKASPPAWMLIPGFTTFAGNLAESWFITRTRIKELLTSAYGIPPDNEQIEGYLEPLLVPGTARGILHAQRFRKEISEPDIKTLSVPALAIWGANDTWVPLQSRQHILEKAPEITLKVIEDAGHNPMESHPEMFMSIWLHFLNNL
;
A
#
# COMPACT_ATOMS: atom_id res chain seq x y z
N MET A 1 -0.24 -1.13 47.98
CA MET A 1 0.63 -0.67 46.86
C MET A 1 0.91 0.81 47.07
N SER A 2 2.17 1.18 47.23
CA SER A 2 2.60 2.52 47.63
C SER A 2 2.40 3.51 46.46
N LYS A 3 1.91 4.74 46.78
CA LYS A 3 1.71 5.85 45.82
C LYS A 3 2.94 6.17 44.96
N LYS A 4 4.14 5.73 45.34
CA LYS A 4 5.39 5.86 44.55
C LYS A 4 5.40 5.02 43.29
N TYR A 5 4.76 3.87 43.24
CA TYR A 5 4.73 3.02 42.02
C TYR A 5 3.74 3.51 40.96
N VAL A 6 2.67 4.19 41.39
CA VAL A 6 1.72 4.81 40.46
C VAL A 6 2.35 6.01 39.73
N PHE A 7 3.19 6.80 40.47
CA PHE A 7 3.90 7.94 39.86
C PHE A 7 5.01 7.51 38.89
N LEU A 8 5.70 6.39 39.14
CA LEU A 8 6.69 5.85 38.19
C LEU A 8 6.05 5.28 36.93
N LEU A 9 4.86 4.66 37.03
CA LEU A 9 4.13 4.18 35.87
C LEU A 9 3.62 5.33 35.00
N ILE A 10 3.13 6.42 35.62
CA ILE A 10 2.66 7.62 34.88
C ILE A 10 3.84 8.37 34.26
N ALA A 11 4.99 8.46 34.95
CA ALA A 11 6.20 9.08 34.39
C ALA A 11 6.79 8.31 33.21
N ASN A 12 6.75 6.98 33.21
CA ASN A 12 7.16 6.16 32.05
C ASN A 12 6.18 6.22 30.88
N LEU A 13 4.87 6.43 31.15
CA LEU A 13 3.86 6.66 30.11
C LEU A 13 3.99 8.05 29.47
N LEU A 14 4.47 9.06 30.21
CA LEU A 14 4.71 10.40 29.67
C LEU A 14 6.05 10.51 28.94
N LEU A 15 7.05 9.71 29.29
CA LEU A 15 8.32 9.63 28.57
C LEU A 15 8.23 8.86 27.25
N ALA A 16 7.30 7.90 27.13
CA ALA A 16 7.01 7.20 25.88
C ALA A 16 6.29 8.09 24.85
N GLY A 17 5.69 9.20 25.30
CA GLY A 17 5.00 10.18 24.43
C GLY A 17 5.91 11.24 23.79
N SER A 18 7.19 11.34 24.16
CA SER A 18 8.10 12.41 23.70
C SER A 18 9.25 11.95 22.78
N LEU A 19 9.27 10.69 22.36
CA LEU A 19 10.28 10.14 21.45
C LEU A 19 9.81 10.03 19.99
N GLN A 20 8.84 10.85 19.58
CA GLN A 20 8.39 10.95 18.17
C GLN A 20 8.74 12.27 17.51
N ALA A 21 9.87 12.87 17.83
CA ALA A 21 10.51 13.91 17.03
C ALA A 21 11.42 13.18 16.02
N GLY A 22 10.86 12.88 14.86
CA GLY A 22 11.29 12.10 13.74
C GLY A 22 12.71 12.26 13.24
N TYR A 23 13.47 11.22 13.38
CA TYR A 23 14.49 10.92 12.38
C TYR A 23 13.78 10.31 11.15
N PRO A 24 14.25 10.59 9.92
CA PRO A 24 13.70 9.92 8.75
C PRO A 24 13.89 8.40 8.93
N VAL A 25 12.79 7.67 8.80
CA VAL A 25 12.78 6.21 8.97
C VAL A 25 13.69 5.52 7.97
N PHE A 26 13.75 6.11 6.76
CA PHE A 26 14.71 5.79 5.70
C PHE A 26 15.43 7.08 5.29
N SER A 27 16.63 6.98 4.75
CA SER A 27 17.41 8.14 4.29
C SER A 27 16.69 9.01 3.25
N ASN A 28 15.77 8.42 2.49
CA ASN A 28 14.95 9.06 1.47
C ASN A 28 13.48 9.26 1.88
N SER A 29 13.19 9.21 3.19
CA SER A 29 11.85 9.49 3.75
C SER A 29 11.50 10.96 3.70
N ASN A 30 10.25 11.23 3.33
CA ASN A 30 9.64 12.55 3.34
C ASN A 30 8.27 12.50 4.03
N PHE A 31 7.82 13.66 4.51
CA PHE A 31 6.50 13.80 5.12
C PHE A 31 5.83 15.07 4.63
N THR A 32 4.53 14.97 4.36
CA THR A 32 3.69 16.13 4.04
C THR A 32 2.33 16.02 4.70
N ARG A 33 1.53 17.09 4.65
CA ARG A 33 0.13 17.09 5.07
C ARG A 33 -0.78 17.34 3.88
N VAL A 34 -1.67 16.39 3.61
CA VAL A 34 -2.68 16.47 2.54
C VAL A 34 -4.05 16.22 3.16
N ASP A 35 -5.01 17.08 2.91
CA ASP A 35 -6.38 16.99 3.46
C ASP A 35 -6.41 16.78 4.99
N GLY A 36 -5.43 17.40 5.71
CA GLY A 36 -5.29 17.30 7.16
C GLY A 36 -4.60 16.02 7.65
N LEU A 37 -4.28 15.07 6.79
CA LEU A 37 -3.57 13.83 7.12
C LEU A 37 -2.06 13.97 6.87
N LYS A 38 -1.23 13.51 7.80
CA LYS A 38 0.20 13.36 7.59
C LYS A 38 0.46 12.13 6.75
N LEU A 39 1.08 12.31 5.59
CA LEU A 39 1.54 11.24 4.71
C LEU A 39 3.06 11.09 4.78
N HIS A 40 3.52 9.86 4.87
CA HIS A 40 4.91 9.47 4.65
C HIS A 40 5.04 8.99 3.21
N TYR A 41 6.12 9.40 2.55
CA TYR A 41 6.49 8.92 1.22
C TYR A 41 8.01 8.87 1.07
N ARG A 42 8.49 8.10 0.11
CA ARG A 42 9.91 7.99 -0.21
C ARG A 42 10.14 8.36 -1.66
N ILE A 43 11.27 9.01 -1.93
CA ILE A 43 11.68 9.43 -3.26
C ILE A 43 12.96 8.71 -3.65
N TRP A 44 13.03 8.22 -4.87
CA TRP A 44 14.25 7.76 -5.53
C TRP A 44 14.44 8.62 -6.78
N GLU A 45 15.44 9.48 -6.69
CA GLU A 45 15.79 10.40 -7.78
C GLU A 45 16.63 9.67 -8.82
N PRO A 46 16.40 9.90 -10.13
CA PRO A 46 17.26 9.39 -11.16
C PRO A 46 18.64 10.07 -11.09
N GLY A 47 19.69 9.34 -11.43
CA GLY A 47 21.05 9.88 -11.51
C GLY A 47 21.31 10.78 -12.73
N VAL A 48 20.24 11.30 -13.37
CA VAL A 48 20.27 12.12 -14.60
C VAL A 48 19.53 13.43 -14.38
N GLU A 49 19.88 14.47 -15.13
CA GLU A 49 19.32 15.81 -14.95
C GLU A 49 17.82 15.88 -15.31
N THR A 50 17.40 15.13 -16.32
CA THR A 50 15.99 15.08 -16.75
C THR A 50 15.48 13.66 -16.66
N ALA A 51 14.42 13.44 -15.89
CA ALA A 51 13.82 12.12 -15.73
C ALA A 51 13.10 11.67 -17.02
N GLU A 52 13.25 10.39 -17.36
CA GLU A 52 12.51 9.71 -18.44
C GLU A 52 11.00 9.70 -18.17
N GLY A 53 10.61 9.66 -16.90
CA GLY A 53 9.23 9.71 -16.47
C GLY A 53 9.12 9.71 -14.93
N HIS A 54 7.89 9.88 -14.46
CA HIS A 54 7.57 9.92 -13.03
C HIS A 54 6.65 8.77 -12.69
N VAL A 55 6.96 8.01 -11.65
CA VAL A 55 6.22 6.82 -11.24
C VAL A 55 5.77 6.94 -9.80
N LEU A 56 4.45 6.85 -9.55
CA LEU A 56 3.88 6.69 -8.20
C LEU A 56 3.58 5.21 -7.96
N MET A 57 4.00 4.70 -6.80
CA MET A 57 3.76 3.33 -6.36
C MET A 57 2.96 3.28 -5.06
N VAL A 58 1.87 2.47 -5.06
CA VAL A 58 0.92 2.33 -3.95
C VAL A 58 0.88 0.88 -3.48
N HIS A 59 1.22 0.67 -2.20
CA HIS A 59 1.33 -0.65 -1.58
C HIS A 59 -0.02 -1.35 -1.33
N GLY A 60 0.04 -2.66 -1.09
CA GLY A 60 -1.10 -3.49 -0.70
C GLY A 60 -1.51 -3.33 0.77
N PHE A 61 -2.51 -4.11 1.18
CA PHE A 61 -2.94 -4.18 2.57
C PHE A 61 -1.79 -4.65 3.46
N SER A 62 -1.58 -4.03 4.61
CA SER A 62 -0.48 -4.27 5.55
C SER A 62 0.93 -3.96 5.02
N GLY A 63 1.06 -3.48 3.80
CA GLY A 63 2.34 -3.03 3.24
C GLY A 63 2.69 -1.59 3.62
N SER A 64 3.80 -1.14 3.08
CA SER A 64 4.31 0.23 3.18
C SER A 64 5.14 0.57 1.94
N THR A 65 5.80 1.72 1.95
CA THR A 65 6.79 2.09 0.92
C THR A 65 7.90 1.07 0.76
N PHE A 66 8.14 0.24 1.78
CA PHE A 66 9.13 -0.83 1.75
C PHE A 66 8.86 -1.83 0.62
N SER A 67 7.60 -2.21 0.39
CA SER A 67 7.21 -3.17 -0.66
C SER A 67 7.68 -2.78 -2.06
N TRP A 68 7.97 -1.50 -2.27
CA TRP A 68 8.38 -0.96 -3.55
C TRP A 68 9.89 -0.62 -3.62
N GLN A 69 10.65 -0.86 -2.55
CA GLN A 69 12.04 -0.41 -2.44
C GLN A 69 12.92 -0.89 -3.59
N GLN A 70 12.84 -2.17 -3.94
CA GLN A 70 13.65 -2.74 -5.02
C GLN A 70 13.21 -2.21 -6.40
N ALA A 71 11.90 -2.18 -6.65
CA ALA A 71 11.36 -1.68 -7.91
C ALA A 71 11.66 -0.18 -8.10
N ALA A 72 11.52 0.63 -7.05
CA ALA A 72 11.84 2.05 -7.09
C ALA A 72 13.33 2.32 -7.37
N SER A 73 14.22 1.56 -6.71
CA SER A 73 15.66 1.67 -6.95
C SER A 73 16.01 1.29 -8.40
N SER A 74 15.39 0.24 -8.93
CA SER A 74 15.59 -0.19 -10.32
C SER A 74 15.08 0.86 -11.32
N LEU A 75 13.90 1.47 -11.07
CA LEU A 75 13.38 2.56 -11.90
C LEU A 75 14.32 3.77 -11.90
N ALA A 76 14.80 4.18 -10.73
CA ALA A 76 15.73 5.31 -10.61
C ALA A 76 17.06 5.04 -11.34
N SER A 77 17.56 3.80 -11.30
CA SER A 77 18.80 3.44 -12.00
C SER A 77 18.73 3.54 -13.53
N VAL A 78 17.51 3.52 -14.07
CA VAL A 78 17.26 3.65 -15.53
C VAL A 78 16.57 4.99 -15.89
N GLY A 79 16.66 5.99 -15.02
CA GLY A 79 16.28 7.37 -15.34
C GLY A 79 14.88 7.80 -14.90
N TYR A 80 14.08 6.97 -14.23
CA TYR A 80 12.76 7.37 -13.75
C TYR A 80 12.82 8.02 -12.36
N PHE A 81 12.03 9.08 -12.17
CA PHE A 81 11.76 9.64 -10.84
C PHE A 81 10.67 8.80 -10.17
N ALA A 82 11.01 8.11 -9.10
CA ALA A 82 10.13 7.14 -8.47
C ALA A 82 9.70 7.58 -7.06
N VAL A 83 8.40 7.51 -6.78
CA VAL A 83 7.80 7.84 -5.48
C VAL A 83 6.97 6.66 -5.01
N ALA A 84 7.20 6.21 -3.77
CA ALA A 84 6.31 5.30 -3.08
C ALA A 84 5.65 6.03 -1.90
N VAL A 85 4.36 5.79 -1.64
CA VAL A 85 3.60 6.46 -0.59
C VAL A 85 2.96 5.47 0.38
N ASP A 86 3.01 5.77 1.67
CA ASP A 86 2.29 5.02 2.69
C ASP A 86 0.83 5.49 2.75
N GLY A 87 -0.07 4.66 2.25
CA GLY A 87 -1.51 4.93 2.31
C GLY A 87 -2.08 4.74 3.71
N PRO A 88 -2.70 5.77 4.36
CA PRO A 88 -3.31 5.57 5.67
C PRO A 88 -4.29 4.38 5.72
N PRO A 89 -4.29 3.58 6.80
CA PRO A 89 -3.60 3.74 8.09
C PRO A 89 -2.28 2.97 8.20
N PHE A 90 -1.57 2.76 7.11
CA PHE A 90 -0.37 1.93 7.03
C PHE A 90 0.92 2.74 7.03
N GLY A 91 2.04 2.03 7.08
CA GLY A 91 3.37 2.61 7.02
C GLY A 91 3.63 3.58 8.18
N TYR A 92 4.20 4.70 7.85
CA TYR A 92 4.49 5.80 8.79
C TYR A 92 3.57 7.02 8.59
N SER A 93 2.50 6.85 7.78
CA SER A 93 1.43 7.83 7.63
C SER A 93 0.46 7.84 8.81
N ASP A 94 -0.45 8.83 8.87
CA ASP A 94 -1.49 8.92 9.89
C ASP A 94 -2.38 7.68 9.92
N ARG A 95 -2.84 7.32 11.12
CA ARG A 95 -3.74 6.17 11.30
C ARG A 95 -5.17 6.41 10.87
N ALA A 96 -5.55 7.68 10.64
CA ALA A 96 -6.80 8.14 10.05
C ALA A 96 -8.09 7.45 10.59
N PRO A 97 -8.27 7.28 11.93
CA PRO A 97 -9.33 6.43 12.47
C PRO A 97 -10.75 6.99 12.24
N ARG A 98 -10.89 8.26 11.86
CA ARG A 98 -12.19 8.93 11.64
C ARG A 98 -12.40 9.37 10.19
N GLN A 99 -11.41 9.15 9.32
CA GLN A 99 -11.47 9.55 7.91
C GLN A 99 -12.14 8.47 7.07
N ASN A 100 -12.75 8.90 5.98
CA ASN A 100 -13.24 7.99 4.96
C ASN A 100 -12.04 7.28 4.31
N GLN A 101 -12.03 5.96 4.37
CA GLN A 101 -10.96 5.11 3.83
C GLN A 101 -11.45 4.22 2.68
N SER A 102 -12.54 4.60 2.01
CA SER A 102 -12.98 3.97 0.78
C SER A 102 -11.90 4.07 -0.30
N VAL A 103 -11.97 3.22 -1.31
CA VAL A 103 -11.01 3.25 -2.44
C VAL A 103 -11.00 4.63 -3.11
N THR A 104 -12.17 5.21 -3.35
CA THR A 104 -12.30 6.52 -3.97
C THR A 104 -11.74 7.65 -3.11
N ALA A 105 -11.95 7.62 -1.78
CA ALA A 105 -11.37 8.61 -0.88
C ALA A 105 -9.84 8.53 -0.81
N ARG A 106 -9.28 7.32 -0.85
CA ARG A 106 -7.83 7.11 -0.93
C ARG A 106 -7.27 7.57 -2.28
N ALA A 107 -7.98 7.29 -3.37
CA ALA A 107 -7.60 7.76 -4.71
C ALA A 107 -7.58 9.30 -4.77
N GLN A 108 -8.61 9.96 -4.21
CA GLN A 108 -8.66 11.43 -4.09
C GLN A 108 -7.48 11.96 -3.27
N LEU A 109 -7.20 11.37 -2.10
CA LEU A 109 -6.09 11.77 -1.23
C LEU A 109 -4.74 11.70 -1.96
N LEU A 110 -4.48 10.59 -2.69
CA LEU A 110 -3.24 10.42 -3.42
C LEU A 110 -3.15 11.32 -4.66
N HIS A 111 -4.28 11.59 -5.32
CA HIS A 111 -4.32 12.60 -6.37
C HIS A 111 -3.96 13.99 -5.82
N ASN A 112 -4.58 14.41 -4.72
CA ASN A 112 -4.29 15.68 -4.07
C ASN A 112 -2.83 15.76 -3.61
N PHE A 113 -2.27 14.64 -3.09
CA PHE A 113 -0.85 14.54 -2.76
C PHE A 113 0.03 14.86 -3.96
N LEU A 114 -0.22 14.25 -5.12
CA LEU A 114 0.57 14.50 -6.33
C LEU A 114 0.43 15.94 -6.82
N GLN A 115 -0.78 16.50 -6.78
CA GLN A 115 -1.01 17.90 -7.19
C GLN A 115 -0.33 18.91 -6.27
N GLN A 116 -0.24 18.61 -4.97
CA GLN A 116 0.39 19.49 -3.98
C GLN A 116 1.92 19.42 -4.03
N GLU A 117 2.50 18.22 -4.04
CA GLU A 117 3.96 18.03 -3.92
C GLU A 117 4.68 18.14 -5.28
N PHE A 118 3.98 17.81 -6.38
CA PHE A 118 4.56 17.69 -7.72
C PHE A 118 3.65 18.30 -8.79
N PRO A 119 3.30 19.58 -8.68
CA PRO A 119 2.34 20.22 -9.57
C PRO A 119 2.78 20.18 -11.05
N GLY A 120 1.82 19.94 -11.94
CA GLY A 120 2.04 19.93 -13.39
C GLY A 120 2.76 18.69 -13.94
N THR A 121 3.02 17.69 -13.09
CA THR A 121 3.70 16.45 -13.50
C THR A 121 2.70 15.38 -13.93
N ALA A 122 2.95 14.74 -15.06
CA ALA A 122 2.17 13.59 -15.51
C ALA A 122 2.84 12.28 -15.04
N TRP A 123 2.05 11.38 -14.44
CA TRP A 123 2.52 10.21 -13.74
C TRP A 123 2.15 8.90 -14.40
N HIS A 124 3.07 7.93 -14.36
CA HIS A 124 2.76 6.51 -14.43
C HIS A 124 2.38 6.03 -13.03
N LEU A 125 1.36 5.21 -12.92
CA LEU A 125 0.91 4.67 -11.63
C LEU A 125 1.25 3.17 -11.53
N ALA A 126 1.62 2.72 -10.34
CA ALA A 126 1.68 1.30 -10.02
C ALA A 126 0.99 1.02 -8.69
N GLY A 127 0.23 -0.05 -8.62
CA GLY A 127 -0.47 -0.42 -7.39
C GLY A 127 -0.51 -1.92 -7.18
N HIS A 128 -0.13 -2.35 -5.97
CA HIS A 128 -0.15 -3.75 -5.57
C HIS A 128 -1.42 -4.06 -4.78
N SER A 129 -2.10 -5.16 -5.09
CA SER A 129 -3.24 -5.67 -4.33
C SER A 129 -4.30 -4.58 -4.06
N MET A 130 -4.53 -4.19 -2.81
CA MET A 130 -5.39 -3.04 -2.45
C MET A 130 -4.97 -1.74 -3.17
N GLY A 131 -3.66 -1.49 -3.28
CA GLY A 131 -3.10 -0.35 -4.02
C GLY A 131 -3.48 -0.35 -5.49
N GLY A 132 -3.60 -1.53 -6.10
CA GLY A 132 -4.10 -1.69 -7.46
C GLY A 132 -5.50 -1.12 -7.65
N GLY A 133 -6.41 -1.35 -6.66
CA GLY A 133 -7.74 -0.73 -6.66
C GLY A 133 -7.72 0.78 -6.53
N ILE A 134 -6.78 1.29 -5.75
CA ILE A 134 -6.63 2.73 -5.52
C ILE A 134 -6.14 3.40 -6.82
N VAL A 135 -5.07 2.90 -7.44
CA VAL A 135 -4.54 3.51 -8.67
C VAL A 135 -5.50 3.39 -9.85
N GLN A 136 -6.28 2.30 -9.92
CA GLN A 136 -7.35 2.22 -10.91
C GLN A 136 -8.41 3.32 -10.69
N ALA A 137 -8.84 3.51 -9.45
CA ALA A 137 -9.79 4.58 -9.14
C ALA A 137 -9.21 5.97 -9.45
N MET A 138 -7.89 6.18 -9.24
CA MET A 138 -7.21 7.42 -9.65
C MET A 138 -7.33 7.65 -11.16
N VAL A 139 -7.04 6.65 -11.99
CA VAL A 139 -7.17 6.74 -13.45
C VAL A 139 -8.61 7.04 -13.88
N LEU A 140 -9.59 6.35 -13.27
CA LEU A 140 -11.01 6.55 -13.60
C LEU A 140 -11.54 7.93 -13.20
N MET A 141 -11.06 8.46 -12.07
CA MET A 141 -11.49 9.78 -11.57
C MET A 141 -10.77 10.94 -12.26
N TYR A 142 -9.52 10.73 -12.68
CA TYR A 142 -8.64 11.78 -13.22
C TYR A 142 -7.85 11.30 -14.45
N PRO A 143 -8.53 10.90 -15.54
CA PRO A 143 -7.89 10.22 -16.67
C PRO A 143 -6.79 11.03 -17.34
N GLU A 144 -6.93 12.36 -17.40
CA GLU A 144 -5.96 13.26 -18.05
C GLU A 144 -4.67 13.48 -17.21
N SER A 145 -4.64 13.01 -15.96
CA SER A 145 -3.51 13.23 -15.06
C SER A 145 -2.46 12.13 -15.12
N TYR A 146 -2.75 11.03 -15.81
CA TYR A 146 -1.93 9.83 -15.76
C TYR A 146 -1.58 9.30 -17.15
N LYS A 147 -0.34 8.78 -17.29
CA LYS A 147 0.17 8.26 -18.57
C LYS A 147 -0.10 6.77 -18.76
N SER A 148 0.00 6.00 -17.70
CA SER A 148 -0.25 4.54 -17.72
C SER A 148 -0.50 4.01 -16.32
N VAL A 149 -0.96 2.76 -16.21
CA VAL A 149 -1.14 2.07 -14.93
C VAL A 149 -0.59 0.65 -14.98
N ASN A 150 0.17 0.28 -13.94
CA ASN A 150 0.62 -1.10 -13.66
C ASN A 150 -0.14 -1.66 -12.45
N LEU A 151 -0.92 -2.69 -12.69
CA LEU A 151 -1.78 -3.38 -11.72
C LEU A 151 -1.10 -4.69 -11.28
N VAL A 152 -0.52 -4.70 -10.08
CA VAL A 152 0.21 -5.87 -9.57
C VAL A 152 -0.70 -6.68 -8.66
N ALA A 153 -1.09 -7.89 -9.09
CA ALA A 153 -2.01 -8.77 -8.36
C ALA A 153 -3.20 -8.00 -7.72
N PRO A 154 -3.90 -7.15 -8.49
CA PRO A 154 -4.85 -6.18 -7.93
C PRO A 154 -6.07 -6.87 -7.29
N SER A 155 -6.55 -6.34 -6.17
CA SER A 155 -7.78 -6.80 -5.51
C SER A 155 -9.08 -6.24 -6.12
N LEU A 156 -8.98 -5.59 -7.27
CA LEU A 156 -10.06 -4.83 -7.93
C LEU A 156 -11.30 -5.62 -8.24
N PHE A 157 -11.10 -6.86 -8.65
CA PHE A 157 -12.13 -7.70 -9.25
C PHE A 157 -12.64 -8.77 -8.30
N SER A 158 -12.19 -8.77 -7.06
CA SER A 158 -12.80 -9.63 -6.08
C SER A 158 -14.23 -9.13 -5.83
N ARG A 159 -15.23 -9.86 -6.38
CA ARG A 159 -16.59 -9.75 -5.87
C ARG A 159 -16.50 -9.70 -4.36
N ILE A 160 -17.09 -8.68 -3.74
CA ILE A 160 -17.35 -8.70 -2.30
C ILE A 160 -18.06 -10.01 -2.06
N GLN A 161 -17.39 -11.00 -1.45
CA GLN A 161 -18.07 -12.23 -1.08
C GLN A 161 -19.14 -11.82 -0.08
N LYS A 162 -20.40 -11.87 -0.56
CA LYS A 162 -21.56 -11.76 0.30
C LYS A 162 -21.39 -12.82 1.38
N GLY A 163 -21.04 -12.42 2.61
CA GLY A 163 -20.94 -13.39 3.70
C GLY A 163 -19.86 -13.15 4.75
N LYS A 164 -18.89 -12.25 4.56
CA LYS A 164 -18.04 -11.87 5.69
C LYS A 164 -18.80 -10.83 6.54
N ALA A 165 -19.29 -11.29 7.68
CA ALA A 165 -19.95 -10.45 8.66
C ALA A 165 -19.12 -9.21 8.97
N SER A 166 -19.76 -8.05 8.92
CA SER A 166 -19.17 -6.82 9.50
C SER A 166 -18.86 -7.11 10.97
N PRO A 167 -17.76 -6.60 11.51
CA PRO A 167 -17.49 -6.77 12.93
C PRO A 167 -18.71 -6.31 13.73
N PRO A 168 -19.11 -7.02 14.79
CA PRO A 168 -20.26 -6.67 15.61
C PRO A 168 -20.17 -5.21 16.07
N ALA A 169 -21.31 -4.51 16.13
CA ALA A 169 -21.35 -3.07 16.43
C ALA A 169 -20.64 -2.70 17.74
N TRP A 170 -20.58 -3.61 18.73
CA TRP A 170 -19.88 -3.39 20.00
C TRP A 170 -18.34 -3.31 19.84
N MET A 171 -17.76 -3.98 18.83
CA MET A 171 -16.33 -3.80 18.49
C MET A 171 -16.01 -2.40 17.98
N LEU A 172 -17.04 -1.62 17.66
CA LEU A 172 -16.93 -0.28 17.10
C LEU A 172 -17.07 0.81 18.18
N ILE A 173 -17.23 0.43 19.46
CA ILE A 173 -17.27 1.36 20.61
C ILE A 173 -15.85 1.93 20.80
N PRO A 174 -15.64 3.26 20.83
CA PRO A 174 -14.32 3.89 20.80
C PRO A 174 -13.34 3.39 21.89
N GLY A 175 -13.80 3.19 23.12
CA GLY A 175 -12.97 2.68 24.21
C GLY A 175 -12.58 1.22 24.04
N PHE A 176 -13.49 0.39 23.54
CA PHE A 176 -13.26 -1.02 23.32
C PHE A 176 -12.29 -1.25 22.15
N THR A 177 -12.44 -0.51 21.06
CA THR A 177 -11.54 -0.63 19.89
C THR A 177 -10.12 -0.18 20.23
N THR A 178 -9.94 0.78 21.15
CA THR A 178 -8.60 1.19 21.59
C THR A 178 -7.95 0.09 22.43
N PHE A 179 -8.68 -0.49 23.39
CA PHE A 179 -8.20 -1.59 24.23
C PHE A 179 -7.93 -2.86 23.41
N ALA A 180 -8.90 -3.27 22.58
CA ALA A 180 -8.76 -4.44 21.71
C ALA A 180 -7.68 -4.25 20.63
N GLY A 181 -7.51 -3.02 20.11
CA GLY A 181 -6.46 -2.69 19.18
C GLY A 181 -5.07 -2.86 19.79
N ASN A 182 -4.84 -2.29 20.97
CA ASN A 182 -3.55 -2.43 21.67
C ASN A 182 -3.26 -3.90 22.05
N LEU A 183 -4.27 -4.67 22.44
CA LEU A 183 -4.13 -6.09 22.72
C LEU A 183 -3.83 -6.87 21.42
N ALA A 184 -4.50 -6.54 20.32
CA ALA A 184 -4.29 -7.16 19.03
C ALA A 184 -2.87 -6.84 18.48
N GLU A 185 -2.37 -5.62 18.65
CA GLU A 185 -1.02 -5.24 18.25
C GLU A 185 0.02 -6.16 18.91
N SER A 186 -0.08 -6.41 20.21
CA SER A 186 0.89 -7.25 20.94
C SER A 186 0.77 -8.76 20.65
N TRP A 187 -0.41 -9.25 20.27
CA TRP A 187 -0.67 -10.68 20.08
C TRP A 187 -0.61 -11.12 18.61
N PHE A 188 -0.94 -10.25 17.68
CA PHE A 188 -1.05 -10.58 16.26
C PHE A 188 0.09 -10.03 15.41
N ILE A 189 0.75 -8.94 15.83
CA ILE A 189 1.88 -8.36 15.11
C ILE A 189 3.17 -8.87 15.76
N THR A 190 3.61 -10.04 15.32
CA THR A 190 4.86 -10.66 15.78
C THR A 190 5.72 -11.06 14.60
N ARG A 191 7.05 -11.10 14.81
CA ARG A 191 8.01 -11.51 13.79
C ARG A 191 7.65 -12.86 13.15
N THR A 192 7.25 -13.84 13.95
CA THR A 192 6.86 -15.18 13.46
C THR A 192 5.65 -15.09 12.53
N ARG A 193 4.60 -14.35 12.92
CA ARG A 193 3.41 -14.19 12.09
C ARG A 193 3.67 -13.40 10.82
N ILE A 194 4.54 -12.38 10.86
CA ILE A 194 4.95 -11.66 9.65
C ILE A 194 5.72 -12.59 8.72
N LYS A 195 6.64 -13.41 9.25
CA LYS A 195 7.35 -14.43 8.45
C LYS A 195 6.37 -15.41 7.79
N GLU A 196 5.40 -15.94 8.52
CA GLU A 196 4.36 -16.84 7.98
C GLU A 196 3.53 -16.16 6.89
N LEU A 197 3.09 -14.92 7.14
CA LEU A 197 2.33 -14.11 6.19
C LEU A 197 3.10 -13.89 4.89
N LEU A 198 4.35 -13.44 4.99
CA LEU A 198 5.21 -13.18 3.83
C LEU A 198 5.57 -14.47 3.09
N THR A 199 5.82 -15.58 3.80
CA THR A 199 6.03 -16.89 3.17
C THR A 199 4.81 -17.29 2.33
N SER A 200 3.60 -17.09 2.85
CA SER A 200 2.37 -17.34 2.10
C SER A 200 2.19 -16.39 0.91
N ALA A 201 2.58 -15.12 1.06
CA ALA A 201 2.43 -14.12 0.01
C ALA A 201 3.46 -14.29 -1.11
N TYR A 202 4.70 -14.65 -0.78
CA TYR A 202 5.78 -14.81 -1.77
C TYR A 202 5.80 -16.18 -2.44
N GLY A 203 5.28 -17.21 -1.76
CA GLY A 203 5.49 -18.61 -2.13
C GLY A 203 6.86 -19.16 -1.75
N ILE A 204 7.74 -18.33 -1.23
CA ILE A 204 9.09 -18.63 -0.73
C ILE A 204 9.32 -17.94 0.62
N PRO A 205 10.24 -18.45 1.47
CA PRO A 205 10.56 -17.81 2.73
C PRO A 205 11.16 -16.40 2.53
N PRO A 206 10.67 -15.37 3.29
CA PRO A 206 11.27 -14.04 3.28
C PRO A 206 12.62 -14.04 3.99
N ASP A 207 13.48 -13.08 3.64
CA ASP A 207 14.68 -12.77 4.39
C ASP A 207 14.39 -11.90 5.64
N ASN A 208 15.44 -11.55 6.39
CA ASN A 208 15.29 -10.77 7.61
C ASN A 208 14.91 -9.32 7.33
N GLU A 209 15.43 -8.71 6.27
CA GLU A 209 15.13 -7.34 5.88
C GLU A 209 13.67 -7.21 5.49
N GLN A 210 13.15 -8.15 4.72
CA GLN A 210 11.74 -8.22 4.34
C GLN A 210 10.82 -8.36 5.56
N ILE A 211 11.19 -9.21 6.53
CA ILE A 211 10.41 -9.37 7.77
C ILE A 211 10.34 -8.06 8.55
N GLU A 212 11.49 -7.40 8.79
CA GLU A 212 11.53 -6.14 9.53
C GLU A 212 10.84 -5.00 8.78
N GLY A 213 11.01 -4.92 7.46
CA GLY A 213 10.37 -3.93 6.61
C GLY A 213 8.83 -3.93 6.66
N TYR A 214 8.24 -5.09 7.00
CA TYR A 214 6.80 -5.20 7.26
C TYR A 214 6.44 -5.07 8.75
N LEU A 215 7.27 -5.62 9.63
CA LEU A 215 7.02 -5.63 11.07
C LEU A 215 7.03 -4.22 11.66
N GLU A 216 8.08 -3.45 11.41
CA GLU A 216 8.28 -2.14 12.01
C GLU A 216 7.13 -1.16 11.71
N PRO A 217 6.67 -0.97 10.45
CA PRO A 217 5.55 -0.08 10.16
C PRO A 217 4.23 -0.53 10.79
N LEU A 218 4.03 -1.85 10.97
CA LEU A 218 2.83 -2.39 11.59
C LEU A 218 2.82 -2.20 13.11
N LEU A 219 3.99 -2.11 13.75
CA LEU A 219 4.13 -1.83 15.19
C LEU A 219 3.92 -0.34 15.53
N VAL A 220 3.78 0.55 14.57
CA VAL A 220 3.47 1.96 14.85
C VAL A 220 2.11 2.05 15.57
N PRO A 221 2.04 2.70 16.75
CA PRO A 221 0.86 2.72 17.59
C PRO A 221 -0.41 3.18 16.88
N GLY A 222 -1.49 2.43 17.06
CA GLY A 222 -2.80 2.72 16.46
C GLY A 222 -3.03 2.09 15.09
N THR A 223 -2.07 1.31 14.55
CA THR A 223 -2.22 0.61 13.26
C THR A 223 -3.41 -0.34 13.28
N ALA A 224 -3.51 -1.24 14.26
CA ALA A 224 -4.63 -2.18 14.35
C ALA A 224 -5.98 -1.46 14.44
N ARG A 225 -6.06 -0.37 15.21
CA ARG A 225 -7.26 0.47 15.29
C ARG A 225 -7.60 1.11 13.95
N GLY A 226 -6.61 1.64 13.25
CA GLY A 226 -6.78 2.23 11.91
C GLY A 226 -7.30 1.19 10.91
N ILE A 227 -6.76 -0.02 10.92
CA ILE A 227 -7.20 -1.15 10.09
C ILE A 227 -8.65 -1.53 10.39
N LEU A 228 -9.03 -1.64 11.67
CA LEU A 228 -10.40 -1.94 12.06
C LEU A 228 -11.39 -0.87 11.57
N HIS A 229 -11.00 0.40 11.63
CA HIS A 229 -11.81 1.49 11.09
C HIS A 229 -11.93 1.43 9.57
N ALA A 230 -10.87 1.12 8.85
CA ALA A 230 -10.87 0.98 7.39
C ALA A 230 -11.84 -0.12 6.91
N GLN A 231 -12.07 -1.18 7.70
CA GLN A 231 -13.01 -2.24 7.36
C GLN A 231 -14.47 -1.76 7.24
N ARG A 232 -14.83 -0.62 7.86
CA ARG A 232 -16.18 -0.04 7.75
C ARG A 232 -16.52 0.40 6.33
N PHE A 233 -15.53 0.82 5.56
CA PHE A 233 -15.71 1.37 4.21
C PHE A 233 -15.66 0.31 3.11
N ARG A 234 -15.43 -0.95 3.42
CA ARG A 234 -15.42 -2.04 2.44
C ARG A 234 -16.76 -2.23 1.71
N LYS A 235 -17.87 -1.79 2.30
CA LYS A 235 -19.21 -1.90 1.71
C LYS A 235 -19.57 -0.78 0.71
N GLU A 236 -18.82 0.31 0.72
CA GLU A 236 -19.09 1.50 -0.09
C GLU A 236 -18.37 1.49 -1.44
N ILE A 237 -17.64 0.41 -1.74
CA ILE A 237 -16.94 0.28 -3.01
C ILE A 237 -17.99 -0.06 -4.08
N SER A 238 -18.43 0.96 -4.81
CA SER A 238 -18.96 0.74 -6.17
C SER A 238 -17.80 0.16 -6.99
N GLU A 239 -17.99 -1.02 -7.60
CA GLU A 239 -16.97 -1.60 -8.47
C GLU A 239 -16.60 -0.57 -9.55
N PRO A 240 -15.35 -0.09 -9.64
CA PRO A 240 -14.95 0.78 -10.72
C PRO A 240 -15.16 0.04 -12.04
N ASP A 241 -15.72 0.69 -13.05
CA ASP A 241 -15.88 0.06 -14.36
C ASP A 241 -14.51 -0.01 -15.05
N ILE A 242 -13.90 -1.20 -15.07
CA ILE A 242 -12.59 -1.43 -15.67
C ILE A 242 -12.58 -1.24 -17.20
N LYS A 243 -13.71 -1.37 -17.85
CA LYS A 243 -13.83 -1.19 -19.31
C LYS A 243 -13.52 0.23 -19.78
N THR A 244 -13.40 1.17 -18.84
CA THR A 244 -13.19 2.58 -19.12
C THR A 244 -11.80 3.09 -18.78
N LEU A 245 -10.80 2.20 -18.61
CA LEU A 245 -9.41 2.65 -18.45
C LEU A 245 -8.96 3.33 -19.75
N SER A 246 -8.76 4.64 -19.69
CA SER A 246 -8.41 5.49 -20.83
C SER A 246 -6.90 5.58 -21.08
N VAL A 247 -6.10 4.90 -20.26
CA VAL A 247 -4.64 4.89 -20.35
C VAL A 247 -4.12 3.48 -20.61
N PRO A 248 -2.95 3.32 -21.25
CA PRO A 248 -2.29 2.02 -21.35
C PRO A 248 -2.17 1.33 -20.00
N ALA A 249 -2.51 0.05 -19.93
CA ALA A 249 -2.56 -0.70 -18.70
C ALA A 249 -1.82 -2.03 -18.81
N LEU A 250 -0.97 -2.29 -17.80
CA LEU A 250 -0.27 -3.55 -17.59
C LEU A 250 -0.83 -4.22 -16.34
N ALA A 251 -1.06 -5.52 -16.37
CA ALA A 251 -1.35 -6.34 -15.20
C ALA A 251 -0.24 -7.39 -15.03
N ILE A 252 0.40 -7.44 -13.87
CA ILE A 252 1.42 -8.45 -13.53
C ILE A 252 0.91 -9.32 -12.39
N TRP A 253 1.05 -10.64 -12.54
CA TRP A 253 0.54 -11.61 -11.57
C TRP A 253 1.53 -12.74 -11.33
N GLY A 254 1.62 -13.24 -10.10
CA GLY A 254 2.30 -14.49 -9.82
C GLY A 254 1.41 -15.69 -10.14
N ALA A 255 1.97 -16.72 -10.76
CA ALA A 255 1.22 -17.95 -11.10
C ALA A 255 0.70 -18.67 -9.85
N ASN A 256 1.46 -18.59 -8.75
CA ASN A 256 1.18 -19.23 -7.46
C ASN A 256 0.47 -18.30 -6.45
N ASP A 257 -0.16 -17.20 -6.91
CA ASP A 257 -0.90 -16.31 -6.04
C ASP A 257 -2.13 -16.99 -5.45
N THR A 258 -2.07 -17.27 -4.14
CA THR A 258 -3.16 -17.87 -3.36
C THR A 258 -4.06 -16.83 -2.67
N TRP A 259 -3.69 -15.55 -2.68
CA TRP A 259 -4.42 -14.47 -2.00
C TRP A 259 -5.45 -13.82 -2.93
N VAL A 260 -5.05 -13.53 -4.15
CA VAL A 260 -5.93 -13.07 -5.22
C VAL A 260 -5.79 -14.05 -6.41
N PRO A 261 -6.61 -15.11 -6.41
CA PRO A 261 -6.37 -16.26 -7.27
C PRO A 261 -6.61 -15.97 -8.76
N LEU A 262 -6.10 -16.85 -9.58
CA LEU A 262 -6.08 -16.80 -11.04
C LEU A 262 -7.45 -16.54 -11.70
N GLN A 263 -8.56 -17.00 -11.06
CA GLN A 263 -9.93 -16.76 -11.54
C GLN A 263 -10.26 -15.26 -11.56
N SER A 264 -9.68 -14.47 -10.67
CA SER A 264 -9.81 -13.00 -10.69
C SER A 264 -9.17 -12.40 -11.93
N ARG A 265 -8.08 -13.01 -12.44
CA ARG A 265 -7.40 -12.66 -13.68
C ARG A 265 -8.26 -12.88 -14.92
N GLN A 266 -9.00 -13.99 -15.00
CA GLN A 266 -9.90 -14.24 -16.12
C GLN A 266 -10.94 -13.15 -16.27
N HIS A 267 -11.47 -12.67 -15.14
CA HIS A 267 -12.43 -11.60 -15.12
C HIS A 267 -11.87 -10.26 -15.65
N ILE A 268 -10.57 -9.98 -15.42
CA ILE A 268 -9.88 -8.83 -16.05
C ILE A 268 -9.86 -9.00 -17.56
N LEU A 269 -9.39 -10.15 -18.05
CA LEU A 269 -9.26 -10.41 -19.49
C LEU A 269 -10.61 -10.35 -20.22
N GLU A 270 -11.68 -10.80 -19.59
CA GLU A 270 -13.03 -10.76 -20.15
C GLU A 270 -13.60 -9.32 -20.22
N LYS A 271 -13.34 -8.50 -19.18
CA LYS A 271 -13.91 -7.15 -19.08
C LYS A 271 -13.05 -6.05 -19.67
N ALA A 272 -11.76 -6.26 -19.76
CA ALA A 272 -10.79 -5.28 -20.25
C ALA A 272 -9.67 -5.96 -21.06
N PRO A 273 -9.99 -6.52 -22.23
CA PRO A 273 -9.05 -7.28 -23.07
C PRO A 273 -7.87 -6.42 -23.57
N GLU A 274 -7.97 -5.10 -23.50
CA GLU A 274 -6.90 -4.15 -23.83
C GLU A 274 -5.78 -4.11 -22.79
N ILE A 275 -6.00 -4.65 -21.60
CA ILE A 275 -4.95 -4.71 -20.58
C ILE A 275 -3.93 -5.77 -20.96
N THR A 276 -2.66 -5.37 -21.06
CA THR A 276 -1.55 -6.32 -21.23
C THR A 276 -1.37 -7.14 -19.95
N LEU A 277 -1.66 -8.44 -20.00
CA LEU A 277 -1.46 -9.33 -18.86
C LEU A 277 -0.16 -10.12 -18.99
N LYS A 278 0.65 -10.10 -17.93
CA LYS A 278 1.88 -10.89 -17.77
C LYS A 278 1.81 -11.71 -16.48
N VAL A 279 2.32 -12.93 -16.55
CA VAL A 279 2.37 -13.85 -15.42
C VAL A 279 3.82 -14.22 -15.17
N ILE A 280 4.23 -14.17 -13.89
CA ILE A 280 5.54 -14.62 -13.44
C ILE A 280 5.34 -16.00 -12.82
N GLU A 281 5.92 -17.00 -13.46
CA GLU A 281 5.93 -18.38 -12.96
C GLU A 281 6.67 -18.41 -11.60
N ASP A 282 6.29 -19.32 -10.73
CA ASP A 282 6.83 -19.50 -9.37
C ASP A 282 6.61 -18.33 -8.39
N ALA A 283 6.15 -17.16 -8.84
CA ALA A 283 5.84 -16.04 -7.98
C ALA A 283 4.46 -16.20 -7.29
N GLY A 284 4.40 -15.74 -6.05
CA GLY A 284 3.15 -15.59 -5.29
C GLY A 284 2.47 -14.22 -5.49
N HIS A 285 1.85 -13.72 -4.42
CA HIS A 285 1.08 -12.47 -4.41
C HIS A 285 1.92 -11.20 -4.57
N ASN A 286 3.20 -11.22 -4.14
CA ASN A 286 4.12 -10.07 -4.16
C ASN A 286 5.27 -10.29 -5.17
N PRO A 287 5.01 -10.36 -6.48
CA PRO A 287 6.05 -10.65 -7.47
C PRO A 287 7.14 -9.58 -7.54
N MET A 288 6.84 -8.32 -7.20
CA MET A 288 7.81 -7.22 -7.17
C MET A 288 8.88 -7.38 -6.06
N GLU A 289 8.63 -8.23 -5.05
CA GLU A 289 9.54 -8.49 -3.93
C GLU A 289 10.17 -9.88 -4.01
N SER A 290 9.42 -10.89 -4.47
CA SER A 290 9.90 -12.27 -4.57
C SER A 290 10.66 -12.56 -5.86
N HIS A 291 10.36 -11.85 -6.96
CA HIS A 291 10.95 -12.04 -8.29
C HIS A 291 11.26 -10.67 -8.95
N PRO A 292 12.07 -9.82 -8.29
CA PRO A 292 12.23 -8.41 -8.68
C PRO A 292 12.81 -8.23 -10.07
N GLU A 293 13.76 -9.06 -10.48
CA GLU A 293 14.39 -8.95 -11.80
C GLU A 293 13.40 -9.21 -12.94
N MET A 294 12.63 -10.29 -12.86
CA MET A 294 11.61 -10.64 -13.84
C MET A 294 10.49 -9.60 -13.84
N PHE A 295 10.05 -9.16 -12.65
CA PHE A 295 9.05 -8.12 -12.51
C PHE A 295 9.48 -6.83 -13.19
N MET A 296 10.71 -6.36 -12.94
CA MET A 296 11.24 -5.14 -13.54
C MET A 296 11.47 -5.28 -15.04
N SER A 297 11.94 -6.41 -15.53
CA SER A 297 12.08 -6.67 -16.96
C SER A 297 10.75 -6.49 -17.69
N ILE A 298 9.67 -7.05 -17.16
CA ILE A 298 8.31 -6.92 -17.71
C ILE A 298 7.83 -5.48 -17.67
N TRP A 299 8.01 -4.80 -16.53
CA TRP A 299 7.49 -3.44 -16.35
C TRP A 299 8.26 -2.43 -17.20
N LEU A 300 9.59 -2.49 -17.24
CA LEU A 300 10.41 -1.61 -18.09
C LEU A 300 10.13 -1.83 -19.58
N HIS A 301 9.95 -3.09 -20.00
CA HIS A 301 9.52 -3.36 -21.38
C HIS A 301 8.18 -2.67 -21.71
N PHE A 302 7.22 -2.67 -20.79
CA PHE A 302 5.95 -1.97 -20.98
C PHE A 302 6.16 -0.45 -21.05
N LEU A 303 6.91 0.14 -20.11
CA LEU A 303 7.16 1.59 -20.08
C LEU A 303 7.87 2.10 -21.34
N ASN A 304 8.82 1.33 -21.87
CA ASN A 304 9.59 1.68 -23.07
C ASN A 304 8.79 1.56 -24.38
N ASN A 305 7.59 0.99 -24.34
CA ASN A 305 6.73 0.83 -25.51
C ASN A 305 5.43 1.68 -25.42
N LEU A 306 5.42 2.67 -24.52
CA LEU A 306 4.37 3.68 -24.43
C LEU A 306 4.66 4.84 -25.39
#